data_a49d39305ee7754e14e1b43b7543b73f
#
_entry.id   a49d39305ee7754e14e1b43b7543b73f
#
_cell.length_a   1.000
_cell.length_b   1.000
_cell.length_c   1.000
_cell.angle_alpha   90.00
_cell.angle_beta   90.00
_cell.angle_gamma   90.00
#
_symmetry.space_group_name_H-M   'P 1'
#
loop_
_entity.id
_entity.type
_entity.pdbx_description
1 polymer ?
#
loop_
_entity_poly.entity_id
_entity_poly.type
_entity_poly.pdbx_seq_one_letter_code
_entity_poly.pdbx_strand_id
1 'polypeptide(L)'
;MELPLIVEPEQLAESLGAENLLVVDLCRAETSASTQAPGAVHLEYASVIASRNPAGGLLPEASQLGSVLSALGLTPEHHVVAYDDEGGGKAGRLLWTLDMLDHGAASLLNGGIHAWVNEGHPLANAPASATPSDYRAAFSGDATAD
;
A
#
# COMPACT_ATOMS: atom_id res chain seq x y z
N MET A 1 12.93 2.72 -10.43
CA MET A 1 11.80 3.66 -10.48
C MET A 1 11.83 4.52 -9.24
N GLU A 2 11.77 5.80 -9.42
CA GLU A 2 11.72 6.72 -8.29
C GLU A 2 10.54 7.66 -8.46
N LEU A 3 9.68 7.71 -7.45
CA LEU A 3 8.54 8.62 -7.39
C LEU A 3 8.65 9.45 -6.13
N PRO A 4 8.13 10.70 -6.15
CA PRO A 4 8.14 11.52 -4.94
C PRO A 4 7.26 10.91 -3.85
N LEU A 5 7.38 11.40 -2.64
CA LEU A 5 6.57 10.91 -1.52
C LEU A 5 5.07 11.08 -1.79
N ILE A 6 4.68 12.22 -2.38
CA ILE A 6 3.30 12.46 -2.78
C ILE A 6 3.25 12.42 -4.31
N VAL A 7 2.44 11.51 -4.85
CA VAL A 7 2.31 11.30 -6.29
C VAL A 7 0.96 11.84 -6.75
N GLU A 8 0.97 12.63 -7.81
CA GLU A 8 -0.28 13.11 -8.41
C GLU A 8 -0.91 12.00 -9.26
N PRO A 9 -2.24 12.02 -9.44
CA PRO A 9 -2.89 10.99 -10.27
C PRO A 9 -2.28 10.87 -11.67
N GLU A 10 -1.92 11.97 -12.29
CA GLU A 10 -1.30 11.95 -13.60
C GLU A 10 0.03 11.20 -13.59
N GLN A 11 0.83 11.40 -12.54
CA GLN A 11 2.11 10.72 -12.43
C GLN A 11 1.91 9.21 -12.26
N LEU A 12 0.93 8.80 -11.48
CA LEU A 12 0.63 7.40 -11.33
C LEU A 12 0.13 6.81 -12.64
N ALA A 13 -0.75 7.53 -13.34
CA ALA A 13 -1.28 7.06 -14.62
C ALA A 13 -0.16 6.77 -15.62
N GLU A 14 0.86 7.63 -15.64
CA GLU A 14 2.01 7.44 -16.52
C GLU A 14 2.89 6.26 -16.12
N SER A 15 2.82 5.85 -14.86
CA SER A 15 3.66 4.79 -14.33
C SER A 15 3.00 3.42 -14.32
N LEU A 16 1.70 3.36 -14.60
CA LEU A 16 0.97 2.09 -14.58
C LEU A 16 1.61 1.09 -15.53
N GLY A 17 1.73 -0.15 -15.09
CA GLY A 17 2.34 -1.21 -15.87
C GLY A 17 3.85 -1.35 -15.70
N ALA A 18 4.48 -0.46 -14.96
CA ALA A 18 5.92 -0.60 -14.69
C ALA A 18 6.17 -1.82 -13.81
N GLU A 19 7.21 -2.58 -14.12
CA GLU A 19 7.51 -3.83 -13.43
C GLU A 19 7.73 -3.67 -11.93
N ASN A 20 8.35 -2.58 -11.54
CA ASN A 20 8.71 -2.39 -10.14
C ASN A 20 7.70 -1.53 -9.39
N LEU A 21 6.51 -1.36 -9.94
CA LEU A 21 5.44 -0.60 -9.31
C LEU A 21 4.41 -1.55 -8.70
N LEU A 22 4.11 -1.36 -7.41
CA LEU A 22 3.02 -2.05 -6.75
C LEU A 22 2.03 -1.01 -6.24
N VAL A 23 0.82 -1.02 -6.79
CA VAL A 23 -0.24 -0.11 -6.36
C VAL A 23 -1.11 -0.83 -5.34
N VAL A 24 -1.27 -0.23 -4.16
CA VAL A 24 -2.00 -0.85 -3.05
C VAL A 24 -3.23 0.00 -2.71
N ASP A 25 -4.38 -0.64 -2.75
CA ASP A 25 -5.68 -0.03 -2.49
C ASP A 25 -6.10 -0.35 -1.05
N LEU A 26 -6.22 0.69 -0.22
CA LEU A 26 -6.68 0.56 1.17
C LEU A 26 -8.06 1.17 1.36
N CYS A 27 -8.83 1.26 0.30
CA CYS A 27 -10.22 1.70 0.37
C CYS A 27 -11.05 0.69 1.16
N ARG A 28 -12.22 1.15 1.61
CA ARG A 28 -13.17 0.21 2.20
C ARG A 28 -13.54 -0.85 1.18
N ALA A 29 -13.94 -2.03 1.67
CA ALA A 29 -14.24 -3.15 0.79
C ALA A 29 -15.29 -2.83 -0.27
N GLU A 30 -16.32 -2.05 0.11
CA GLU A 30 -17.37 -1.66 -0.83
C GLU A 30 -16.83 -0.81 -1.98
N THR A 31 -15.93 0.12 -1.67
CA THR A 31 -15.31 0.96 -2.69
C THR A 31 -14.37 0.16 -3.58
N SER A 32 -13.53 -0.65 -2.95
CA SER A 32 -12.55 -1.45 -3.68
C SER A 32 -13.19 -2.48 -4.60
N ALA A 33 -14.36 -2.98 -4.23
CA ALA A 33 -15.07 -3.98 -5.03
C ALA A 33 -15.57 -3.41 -6.36
N SER A 34 -15.72 -2.10 -6.46
CA SER A 34 -16.33 -1.50 -7.65
C SER A 34 -15.46 -0.44 -8.34
N THR A 35 -14.51 0.15 -7.63
CA THR A 35 -13.77 1.31 -8.14
C THR A 35 -12.34 1.29 -7.67
N GLN A 36 -11.41 1.15 -8.60
CA GLN A 36 -10.00 1.17 -8.24
C GLN A 36 -9.14 1.52 -9.43
N ALA A 37 -7.89 1.90 -9.15
CA ALA A 37 -6.90 2.12 -10.20
C ALA A 37 -6.54 0.77 -10.84
N PRO A 38 -6.28 0.74 -12.15
CA PRO A 38 -5.93 -0.52 -12.81
C PRO A 38 -4.69 -1.14 -12.20
N GLY A 39 -4.74 -2.44 -11.96
CA GLY A 39 -3.61 -3.17 -11.40
C GLY A 39 -3.45 -3.05 -9.89
N ALA A 40 -4.27 -2.27 -9.22
CA ALA A 40 -4.18 -2.14 -7.76
C ALA A 40 -4.57 -3.44 -7.07
N VAL A 41 -3.79 -3.82 -6.05
CA VAL A 41 -4.13 -4.95 -5.18
C VAL A 41 -4.76 -4.38 -3.91
N HIS A 42 -5.80 -5.05 -3.42
CA HIS A 42 -6.50 -4.60 -2.23
C HIS A 42 -5.82 -5.10 -0.96
N LEU A 43 -5.66 -4.21 0.03
CA LEU A 43 -5.15 -4.54 1.35
C LEU A 43 -6.16 -4.10 2.39
N GLU A 44 -6.61 -5.03 3.22
CA GLU A 44 -7.46 -4.69 4.36
C GLU A 44 -6.63 -3.90 5.37
N TYR A 45 -7.09 -2.72 5.73
CA TYR A 45 -6.36 -1.85 6.64
C TYR A 45 -6.07 -2.54 7.97
N ALA A 46 -7.02 -3.34 8.46
CA ALA A 46 -6.87 -4.04 9.73
C ALA A 46 -5.64 -4.97 9.73
N SER A 47 -5.19 -5.40 8.55
CA SER A 47 -4.05 -6.31 8.45
C SER A 47 -2.72 -5.65 8.82
N VAL A 48 -2.65 -4.33 8.82
CA VAL A 48 -1.40 -3.63 9.12
C VAL A 48 -1.43 -2.92 10.46
N ILE A 49 -2.44 -3.20 11.28
CA ILE A 49 -2.49 -2.70 12.66
C ILE A 49 -2.76 -3.88 13.60
N ALA A 50 -2.28 -3.75 14.83
CA ALA A 50 -2.59 -4.71 15.88
C ALA A 50 -3.80 -4.20 16.64
N SER A 51 -4.82 -5.05 16.80
CA SER A 51 -6.09 -4.61 17.39
C SER A 51 -6.45 -5.31 18.70
N ARG A 52 -5.60 -6.19 19.17
CA ARG A 52 -5.90 -7.00 20.37
C ARG A 52 -5.55 -6.31 21.69
N ASN A 53 -5.24 -5.06 21.65
CA ASN A 53 -4.73 -4.34 22.78
C ASN A 53 -5.59 -3.10 22.94
N PRO A 54 -5.88 -2.65 24.17
CA PRO A 54 -6.74 -1.48 24.33
C PRO A 54 -6.27 -0.23 23.61
N ALA A 55 -4.95 -0.14 23.37
CA ALA A 55 -4.42 1.03 22.69
C ALA A 55 -4.78 1.10 21.22
N GLY A 56 -5.13 0.00 20.56
CA GLY A 56 -5.42 0.00 19.12
C GLY A 56 -4.32 0.63 18.26
N GLY A 57 -4.30 0.38 16.99
CA GLY A 57 -3.38 1.04 16.08
C GLY A 57 -1.90 0.75 16.26
N LEU A 58 -1.56 -0.21 17.13
CA LEU A 58 -0.18 -0.64 17.31
C LEU A 58 0.29 -1.44 16.12
N LEU A 59 1.61 -1.47 15.89
CA LEU A 59 2.16 -2.29 14.83
C LEU A 59 2.03 -3.77 15.15
N PRO A 60 1.64 -4.61 14.18
CA PRO A 60 1.75 -6.05 14.31
C PRO A 60 3.21 -6.46 14.41
N GLU A 61 3.44 -7.73 14.76
CA GLU A 61 4.79 -8.27 14.74
C GLU A 61 5.34 -8.30 13.32
N ALA A 62 6.67 -8.22 13.18
CA ALA A 62 7.31 -8.19 11.87
C ALA A 62 6.97 -9.44 11.04
N SER A 63 6.92 -10.61 11.67
CA SER A 63 6.56 -11.84 10.94
C SER A 63 5.14 -11.80 10.39
N GLN A 64 4.22 -11.21 11.14
CA GLN A 64 2.85 -11.04 10.68
C GLN A 64 2.78 -10.07 9.50
N LEU A 65 3.48 -8.94 9.60
CA LEU A 65 3.57 -7.99 8.50
C LEU A 65 4.21 -8.62 7.26
N GLY A 66 5.24 -9.45 7.46
CA GLY A 66 5.88 -10.16 6.37
C GLY A 66 4.90 -11.06 5.63
N SER A 67 4.05 -11.77 6.36
CA SER A 67 3.03 -12.61 5.75
C SER A 67 2.02 -11.79 4.94
N VAL A 68 1.58 -10.66 5.49
CA VAL A 68 0.62 -9.78 4.81
C VAL A 68 1.23 -9.20 3.54
N LEU A 69 2.44 -8.68 3.63
CA LEU A 69 3.11 -8.05 2.50
C LEU A 69 3.49 -9.06 1.42
N SER A 70 3.87 -10.28 1.84
CA SER A 70 4.14 -11.35 0.90
C SER A 70 2.88 -11.73 0.12
N ALA A 71 1.74 -11.76 0.78
CA ALA A 71 0.48 -12.06 0.11
C ALA A 71 0.11 -11.00 -0.93
N LEU A 72 0.54 -9.75 -0.72
CA LEU A 72 0.35 -8.68 -1.71
C LEU A 72 1.30 -8.79 -2.90
N GLY A 73 2.35 -9.57 -2.76
CA GLY A 73 3.37 -9.68 -3.79
C GLY A 73 4.49 -8.65 -3.68
N LEU A 74 4.63 -8.02 -2.53
CA LEU A 74 5.68 -7.01 -2.35
C LEU A 74 7.07 -7.65 -2.43
N THR A 75 7.98 -6.97 -3.10
CA THR A 75 9.40 -7.33 -3.11
C THR A 75 10.22 -6.08 -2.73
N PRO A 76 11.48 -6.27 -2.30
CA PRO A 76 12.32 -5.11 -1.97
C PRO A 76 12.54 -4.14 -3.13
N GLU A 77 12.37 -4.60 -4.37
CA GLU A 77 12.56 -3.78 -5.56
C GLU A 77 11.34 -2.93 -5.91
N HIS A 78 10.19 -3.20 -5.30
CA HIS A 78 8.98 -2.46 -5.62
C HIS A 78 8.98 -1.05 -5.06
N HIS A 79 8.49 -0.12 -5.86
CA HIS A 79 8.03 1.17 -5.35
C HIS A 79 6.53 1.05 -5.13
N VAL A 80 6.09 1.29 -3.90
CA VAL A 80 4.67 1.16 -3.53
C VAL A 80 3.98 2.50 -3.71
N VAL A 81 2.83 2.51 -4.37
CA VAL A 81 1.93 3.68 -4.35
C VAL A 81 0.65 3.25 -3.66
N ALA A 82 0.32 3.90 -2.55
CA ALA A 82 -0.84 3.56 -1.76
C ALA A 82 -1.90 4.64 -1.84
N TYR A 83 -3.17 4.23 -1.82
CA TYR A 83 -4.28 5.18 -1.76
C TYR A 83 -5.43 4.60 -0.95
N ASP A 84 -6.32 5.48 -0.51
CA ASP A 84 -7.54 5.06 0.16
C ASP A 84 -8.70 5.97 -0.28
N ASP A 85 -9.85 5.82 0.37
CA ASP A 85 -11.05 6.60 0.08
C ASP A 85 -11.44 7.51 1.25
N GLU A 86 -10.51 7.76 2.18
CA GLU A 86 -10.82 8.48 3.41
C GLU A 86 -9.81 9.56 3.75
N GLY A 87 -9.25 10.21 2.75
CA GLY A 87 -8.36 11.35 2.96
C GLY A 87 -6.90 11.03 3.18
N GLY A 88 -6.49 9.78 2.99
CA GLY A 88 -5.08 9.41 3.04
C GLY A 88 -4.59 8.83 4.36
N GLY A 89 -5.45 8.74 5.38
CA GLY A 89 -5.03 8.24 6.68
C GLY A 89 -4.59 6.78 6.67
N LYS A 90 -5.35 5.94 5.99
CA LYS A 90 -5.03 4.53 5.90
C LYS A 90 -3.79 4.29 5.05
N ALA A 91 -3.73 4.94 3.89
CA ALA A 91 -2.57 4.82 3.02
C ALA A 91 -1.32 5.36 3.70
N GLY A 92 -1.44 6.48 4.40
CA GLY A 92 -0.33 7.05 5.16
C GLY A 92 0.17 6.11 6.23
N ARG A 93 -0.73 5.38 6.90
CA ARG A 93 -0.35 4.39 7.90
C ARG A 93 0.47 3.25 7.26
N LEU A 94 0.09 2.83 6.06
CA LEU A 94 0.88 1.82 5.36
C LEU A 94 2.28 2.35 5.04
N LEU A 95 2.38 3.58 4.56
CA LEU A 95 3.68 4.17 4.27
C LEU A 95 4.55 4.23 5.51
N TRP A 96 3.96 4.64 6.64
CA TRP A 96 4.69 4.68 7.91
C TRP A 96 5.17 3.28 8.30
N THR A 97 4.31 2.28 8.14
CA THR A 97 4.66 0.88 8.45
C THR A 97 5.82 0.40 7.58
N LEU A 98 5.76 0.70 6.28
CA LEU A 98 6.85 0.33 5.37
C LEU A 98 8.16 1.02 5.74
N ASP A 99 8.08 2.28 6.15
CA ASP A 99 9.28 3.01 6.60
C ASP A 99 9.90 2.35 7.83
N MET A 100 9.08 1.88 8.76
CA MET A 100 9.56 1.15 9.94
C MET A 100 10.22 -0.17 9.57
N LEU A 101 9.88 -0.73 8.42
CA LEU A 101 10.48 -1.96 7.90
C LEU A 101 11.65 -1.67 6.95
N ASP A 102 12.09 -0.43 6.91
CA ASP A 102 13.18 0.01 6.07
C ASP A 102 12.89 -0.13 4.57
N HIS A 103 11.60 -0.04 4.22
CA HIS A 103 11.16 -0.04 2.83
C HIS A 103 10.70 1.38 2.47
N GLY A 104 11.67 2.24 2.14
CA GLY A 104 11.38 3.66 1.93
C GLY A 104 10.84 4.02 0.56
N ALA A 105 10.84 3.07 -0.39
CA ALA A 105 10.34 3.33 -1.74
C ALA A 105 8.81 3.23 -1.75
N ALA A 106 8.15 4.26 -1.24
CA ALA A 106 6.70 4.28 -1.10
C ALA A 106 6.18 5.70 -1.27
N SER A 107 5.02 5.83 -1.88
CA SER A 107 4.39 7.11 -2.16
C SER A 107 2.91 7.07 -1.83
N LEU A 108 2.35 8.24 -1.52
CA LEU A 108 0.93 8.42 -1.30
C LEU A 108 0.31 9.07 -2.54
N LEU A 109 -0.78 8.49 -3.03
CA LEU A 109 -1.52 9.10 -4.13
C LEU A 109 -2.32 10.30 -3.60
N ASN A 110 -2.00 11.48 -4.09
CA ASN A 110 -2.64 12.71 -3.63
C ASN A 110 -4.12 12.70 -3.96
N GLY A 111 -4.95 12.87 -2.93
CA GLY A 111 -6.41 12.86 -3.08
C GLY A 111 -7.02 11.47 -3.19
N GLY A 112 -6.22 10.42 -3.19
CA GLY A 112 -6.70 9.04 -3.20
C GLY A 112 -7.57 8.70 -4.40
N ILE A 113 -8.47 7.73 -4.22
CA ILE A 113 -9.33 7.28 -5.33
C ILE A 113 -10.27 8.38 -5.82
N HIS A 114 -10.65 9.29 -4.94
CA HIS A 114 -11.57 10.37 -5.35
C HIS A 114 -10.92 11.30 -6.37
N ALA A 115 -9.67 11.69 -6.16
CA ALA A 115 -8.96 12.51 -7.14
C ALA A 115 -8.74 11.75 -8.44
N TRP A 116 -8.41 10.47 -8.34
CA TRP A 116 -8.22 9.61 -9.51
C TRP A 116 -9.46 9.59 -10.39
N VAL A 117 -10.62 9.39 -9.78
CA VAL A 117 -11.90 9.38 -10.48
C VAL A 117 -12.22 10.76 -11.04
N ASN A 118 -12.07 11.81 -10.24
CA ASN A 118 -12.43 13.16 -10.62
C ASN A 118 -11.61 13.69 -11.79
N GLU A 119 -10.37 13.22 -11.92
CA GLU A 119 -9.51 13.64 -13.03
C GLU A 119 -9.68 12.76 -14.26
N GLY A 120 -10.59 11.82 -14.24
CA GLY A 120 -10.94 11.02 -15.42
C GLY A 120 -9.94 9.92 -15.77
N HIS A 121 -9.14 9.46 -14.82
CA HIS A 121 -8.19 8.39 -15.10
C HIS A 121 -8.88 7.03 -15.20
N PRO A 122 -8.23 6.04 -15.83
CA PRO A 122 -8.86 4.73 -16.03
C PRO A 122 -9.20 4.06 -14.71
N LEU A 123 -10.28 3.29 -14.73
CA LEU A 123 -10.75 2.56 -13.55
C LEU A 123 -10.83 1.07 -13.85
N ALA A 124 -10.55 0.27 -12.84
CA ALA A 124 -10.88 -1.16 -12.84
C ALA A 124 -12.05 -1.36 -11.90
N ASN A 125 -12.82 -2.41 -12.12
CA ASN A 125 -13.98 -2.72 -11.28
C ASN A 125 -13.79 -3.96 -10.41
N ALA A 126 -12.55 -4.40 -10.27
CA ALA A 126 -12.19 -5.51 -9.38
C ALA A 126 -10.70 -5.43 -9.07
N PRO A 127 -10.27 -5.80 -7.85
CA PRO A 127 -8.86 -5.80 -7.52
C PRO A 127 -8.07 -6.75 -8.41
N ALA A 128 -6.82 -6.40 -8.66
CA ALA A 128 -5.90 -7.29 -9.35
C ALA A 128 -5.57 -8.48 -8.42
N SER A 129 -5.34 -9.63 -9.03
CA SER A 129 -4.88 -10.79 -8.27
C SER A 129 -3.41 -10.62 -7.93
N ALA A 130 -3.09 -10.70 -6.65
CA ALA A 130 -1.70 -10.62 -6.23
C ALA A 130 -0.99 -11.95 -6.51
N THR A 131 0.29 -11.86 -6.89
CA THR A 131 1.14 -13.04 -6.97
C THR A 131 2.01 -13.05 -5.72
N PRO A 132 1.79 -13.97 -4.78
CA PRO A 132 2.52 -13.94 -3.52
C PRO A 132 4.03 -13.99 -3.72
N SER A 133 4.75 -13.30 -2.84
CA SER A 133 6.20 -13.25 -2.82
C SER A 133 6.70 -13.79 -1.47
N ASP A 134 8.01 -13.71 -1.26
CA ASP A 134 8.60 -14.04 0.03
C ASP A 134 9.25 -12.78 0.58
N TYR A 135 8.42 -11.87 1.09
CA TYR A 135 8.90 -10.61 1.65
C TYR A 135 9.24 -10.80 3.12
N ARG A 136 10.50 -10.61 3.45
CA ARG A 136 10.99 -10.77 4.81
C ARG A 136 11.00 -9.43 5.52
N ALA A 137 10.03 -9.24 6.40
CA ALA A 137 9.89 -8.00 7.13
C ALA A 137 10.68 -8.05 8.43
N ALA A 138 11.39 -6.97 8.72
CA ALA A 138 12.06 -6.78 10.01
C ALA A 138 12.05 -5.29 10.29
N PHE A 139 11.70 -4.91 11.52
CA PHE A 139 11.76 -3.51 11.89
C PHE A 139 13.22 -3.05 11.92
N SER A 140 13.48 -1.86 11.42
CA SER A 140 14.86 -1.38 11.30
C SER A 140 15.57 -1.31 12.63
N GLY A 141 14.85 -1.06 13.72
CA GLY A 141 15.45 -1.09 15.06
C GLY A 141 15.75 -2.49 15.54
N ASP A 142 14.95 -3.46 15.12
CA ASP A 142 15.10 -4.85 15.57
C ASP A 142 16.34 -5.51 15.00
N ALA A 143 16.70 -5.16 13.79
CA ALA A 143 17.87 -5.74 13.14
C ALA A 143 19.14 -5.49 13.95
N THR A 144 19.14 -4.43 14.74
CA THR A 144 20.29 -4.09 15.57
C THR A 144 20.16 -4.63 16.99
N ALA A 145 18.96 -5.03 17.38
CA ALA A 145 18.72 -5.55 18.71
C ALA A 145 19.14 -7.01 18.83
N ASP A 146 19.29 -7.66 17.73
CA ASP A 146 19.71 -9.08 17.70
C ASP A 146 21.23 -9.25 17.80
#